data_c94a297a8022ca68c7bcc426888fabe4
#
_entry.id   c94a297a8022ca68c7bcc426888fabe4
#
_cell.length_a   1.000
_cell.length_b   1.000
_cell.length_c   1.000
_cell.angle_alpha   90.00
_cell.angle_beta   90.00
_cell.angle_gamma   90.00
#
_symmetry.space_group_name_H-M   'P 1'
#
loop_
_entity.id
_entity.type
_entity.pdbx_description
1 polymer ?
#
loop_
_entity_poly.entity_id
_entity_poly.type
_entity_poly.pdbx_seq_one_letter_code
_entity_poly.pdbx_strand_id
1 'polypeptide(L)'
;MLKVKSKIRITGGSSARYQGGADSDIVIDICTKLDQDKKIDYVWFDTGLEYEATKRHIKELELKYFIEIEPYKAYIPIPISCKRYGQPFISKLVSEYIERLQKHGFRWEDGSFEELYARYPRCKAALRWWCNEWGEESRFNINNTEYLKEFIMLYPPESVGIKISPKCCDGAKKNVLHKIIRERKYDLNISGIRKFEGGARSTAYKGCFDEDKDSGCDNYRPVFWYMAETKDLYNRCFGVTNSDCYGRYGLKRTGCAGCPFGQKFEEELNAMKKYEPILYTAVNNIFDKSYMYTRMFNDFRKVKKADESLKREDKM
;
A
#
# COMPACT_ATOMS: atom_id res chain seq x y z
N MET A 1 -28.04 -8.24 -0.71
CA MET A 1 -28.02 -8.05 0.75
C MET A 1 -28.46 -9.29 1.55
N LEU A 2 -29.52 -10.01 1.18
CA LEU A 2 -30.04 -11.17 1.94
C LEU A 2 -29.12 -12.42 2.03
N LYS A 3 -28.19 -12.62 1.10
CA LYS A 3 -27.24 -13.77 1.16
C LYS A 3 -26.06 -13.59 2.14
N VAL A 4 -25.79 -12.39 2.58
CA VAL A 4 -24.70 -12.10 3.52
C VAL A 4 -25.10 -12.44 4.96
N LYS A 5 -26.35 -12.20 5.35
CA LYS A 5 -26.86 -12.54 6.69
C LYS A 5 -26.79 -14.04 7.04
N SER A 6 -26.79 -14.93 6.05
CA SER A 6 -26.83 -16.39 6.31
C SER A 6 -25.45 -17.03 6.47
N LYS A 7 -24.34 -16.33 6.17
CA LYS A 7 -22.97 -16.89 6.26
C LYS A 7 -22.11 -16.23 7.35
N ILE A 8 -22.46 -15.07 7.83
CA ILE A 8 -21.73 -14.42 8.93
C ILE A 8 -22.36 -14.91 10.23
N ARG A 9 -21.96 -16.08 10.71
CA ARG A 9 -22.10 -16.43 12.12
C ARG A 9 -20.98 -15.74 12.88
N ILE A 10 -21.25 -14.57 13.43
CA ILE A 10 -20.35 -13.93 14.38
C ILE A 10 -20.47 -14.70 15.68
N THR A 11 -19.59 -15.68 15.91
CA THR A 11 -19.55 -16.48 17.13
C THR A 11 -18.53 -15.93 18.14
N GLY A 12 -17.64 -15.06 17.70
CA GLY A 12 -16.62 -14.36 18.48
C GLY A 12 -16.60 -12.87 18.18
N GLY A 13 -15.54 -12.17 18.57
CA GLY A 13 -15.34 -10.75 18.25
C GLY A 13 -14.93 -10.55 16.79
N SER A 14 -15.51 -9.54 16.13
CA SER A 14 -15.13 -9.14 14.77
C SER A 14 -14.43 -7.80 14.80
N SER A 15 -13.45 -7.58 13.90
CA SER A 15 -12.81 -6.29 13.73
C SER A 15 -13.11 -5.67 12.38
N ALA A 16 -13.59 -4.42 12.35
CA ALA A 16 -13.67 -3.62 11.14
C ALA A 16 -12.48 -2.66 11.08
N ARG A 17 -11.62 -2.87 10.10
CA ARG A 17 -10.36 -2.14 9.96
C ARG A 17 -10.54 -0.86 9.16
N TYR A 18 -10.33 0.29 9.80
CA TYR A 18 -10.28 1.59 9.17
C TYR A 18 -8.85 1.93 8.70
N GLN A 19 -8.68 2.34 7.45
CA GLN A 19 -7.40 2.73 6.86
C GLN A 19 -7.36 4.19 6.38
N GLY A 20 -8.29 5.03 6.84
CA GLY A 20 -8.39 6.43 6.43
C GLY A 20 -8.89 6.63 5.00
N GLY A 21 -9.38 5.59 4.34
CA GLY A 21 -9.76 5.63 2.94
C GLY A 21 -11.26 5.64 2.72
N ALA A 22 -11.74 6.28 1.64
CA ALA A 22 -13.14 6.37 1.27
C ALA A 22 -13.88 5.01 1.18
N ASP A 23 -13.17 3.93 0.91
CA ASP A 23 -13.74 2.59 0.90
C ASP A 23 -13.99 2.08 2.34
N SER A 24 -13.18 2.52 3.30
CA SER A 24 -13.38 2.21 4.72
C SER A 24 -14.56 2.96 5.32
N ASP A 25 -14.88 4.16 4.84
CA ASP A 25 -16.06 4.92 5.27
C ASP A 25 -17.36 4.16 4.94
N ILE A 26 -17.43 3.58 3.73
CA ILE A 26 -18.56 2.73 3.33
C ILE A 26 -18.63 1.45 4.17
N VAL A 27 -17.48 0.84 4.48
CA VAL A 27 -17.44 -0.36 5.33
C VAL A 27 -17.97 -0.05 6.73
N ILE A 28 -17.58 1.08 7.32
CA ILE A 28 -18.12 1.51 8.63
C ILE A 28 -19.64 1.68 8.53
N ASP A 29 -20.15 2.37 7.52
CA ASP A 29 -21.60 2.57 7.36
C ASP A 29 -22.36 1.25 7.21
N ILE A 30 -21.82 0.30 6.45
CA ILE A 30 -22.41 -1.05 6.32
C ILE A 30 -22.37 -1.80 7.65
N CYS A 31 -21.23 -1.80 8.32
CA CYS A 31 -21.03 -2.52 9.57
C CYS A 31 -21.94 -1.98 10.67
N THR A 32 -22.01 -0.67 10.87
CA THR A 32 -22.84 -0.05 11.90
C THR A 32 -24.34 -0.32 11.72
N LYS A 33 -24.80 -0.41 10.46
CA LYS A 33 -26.20 -0.78 10.15
C LYS A 33 -26.53 -2.25 10.40
N LEU A 34 -25.53 -3.13 10.37
CA LEU A 34 -25.71 -4.57 10.52
C LEU A 34 -25.39 -5.07 11.93
N ASP A 35 -24.57 -4.36 12.68
CA ASP A 35 -24.06 -4.74 14.00
C ASP A 35 -24.98 -4.25 15.12
N GLN A 36 -26.19 -4.79 15.18
CA GLN A 36 -27.17 -4.46 16.21
C GLN A 36 -26.72 -4.87 17.61
N ASP A 37 -25.91 -5.93 17.70
CA ASP A 37 -25.41 -6.49 18.97
C ASP A 37 -24.08 -5.86 19.43
N LYS A 38 -23.54 -4.87 18.68
CA LYS A 38 -22.25 -4.22 18.95
C LYS A 38 -21.08 -5.21 19.17
N LYS A 39 -20.96 -6.17 18.25
CA LYS A 39 -19.91 -7.20 18.27
C LYS A 39 -18.69 -6.84 17.43
N ILE A 40 -18.72 -5.71 16.71
CA ILE A 40 -17.65 -5.27 15.83
C ILE A 40 -16.80 -4.22 16.55
N ASP A 41 -15.52 -4.52 16.74
CA ASP A 41 -14.53 -3.54 17.17
C ASP A 41 -14.01 -2.77 15.94
N TYR A 42 -14.07 -1.45 15.98
CA TYR A 42 -13.53 -0.61 14.90
C TYR A 42 -12.10 -0.21 15.27
N VAL A 43 -11.15 -0.51 14.39
CA VAL A 43 -9.73 -0.30 14.66
C VAL A 43 -9.07 0.55 13.59
N TRP A 44 -8.18 1.44 14.00
CA TRP A 44 -7.40 2.30 13.13
C TRP A 44 -5.90 2.14 13.40
N PHE A 45 -5.07 2.02 12.34
CA PHE A 45 -3.63 1.93 12.47
C PHE A 45 -3.00 3.31 12.35
N ASP A 46 -2.61 3.87 13.50
CA ASP A 46 -1.83 5.09 13.58
C ASP A 46 -0.36 4.78 13.26
N THR A 47 0.06 5.13 12.05
CA THR A 47 1.44 4.94 11.58
C THR A 47 2.38 6.07 12.00
N GLY A 48 1.84 7.15 12.57
CA GLY A 48 2.55 8.38 12.87
C GLY A 48 2.70 9.33 11.66
N LEU A 49 2.23 8.92 10.48
CA LEU A 49 2.23 9.72 9.26
C LEU A 49 0.82 9.79 8.65
N GLU A 50 -0.14 10.18 9.47
CA GLU A 50 -1.53 10.34 9.03
C GLU A 50 -1.84 11.82 8.81
N TYR A 51 -2.66 12.10 7.78
CA TYR A 51 -3.19 13.45 7.56
C TYR A 51 -4.05 13.90 8.75
N GLU A 52 -3.93 15.14 9.17
CA GLU A 52 -4.82 15.72 10.18
C GLU A 52 -6.28 15.70 9.72
N ALA A 53 -6.52 15.85 8.41
CA ALA A 53 -7.84 15.67 7.82
C ALA A 53 -8.40 14.25 8.08
N THR A 54 -7.57 13.21 8.03
CA THR A 54 -7.99 11.84 8.37
C THR A 54 -8.32 11.70 9.85
N LYS A 55 -7.52 12.29 10.74
CA LYS A 55 -7.77 12.24 12.19
C LYS A 55 -9.05 12.97 12.59
N ARG A 56 -9.34 14.12 11.96
CA ARG A 56 -10.61 14.83 12.17
C ARG A 56 -11.79 13.99 11.70
N HIS A 57 -11.67 13.39 10.52
CA HIS A 57 -12.71 12.57 9.94
C HIS A 57 -13.04 11.32 10.78
N ILE A 58 -12.05 10.71 11.43
CA ILE A 58 -12.27 9.62 12.39
C ILE A 58 -13.22 10.09 13.51
N LYS A 59 -12.98 11.27 14.09
CA LYS A 59 -13.85 11.82 15.13
C LYS A 59 -15.27 12.12 14.62
N GLU A 60 -15.40 12.58 13.37
CA GLU A 60 -16.70 12.78 12.73
C GLU A 60 -17.45 11.46 12.56
N LEU A 61 -16.76 10.38 12.16
CA LEU A 61 -17.35 9.05 12.06
C LEU A 61 -17.79 8.49 13.41
N GLU A 62 -16.98 8.66 14.46
CA GLU A 62 -17.32 8.25 15.83
C GLU A 62 -18.60 8.93 16.30
N LEU A 63 -18.71 10.25 16.09
CA LEU A 63 -19.90 11.02 16.44
C LEU A 63 -21.12 10.63 15.59
N LYS A 64 -20.94 10.46 14.28
CA LYS A 64 -22.02 10.15 13.35
C LYS A 64 -22.66 8.78 13.60
N TYR A 65 -21.82 7.77 13.90
CA TYR A 65 -22.27 6.39 14.02
C TYR A 65 -22.36 5.90 15.48
N PHE A 66 -22.02 6.75 16.45
CA PHE A 66 -21.99 6.39 17.87
C PHE A 66 -21.14 5.15 18.14
N ILE A 67 -19.94 5.12 17.56
CA ILE A 67 -18.93 4.06 17.70
C ILE A 67 -17.65 4.65 18.25
N GLU A 68 -16.76 3.78 18.77
CA GLU A 68 -15.39 4.10 19.10
C GLU A 68 -14.46 3.46 18.05
N ILE A 69 -13.49 4.22 17.52
CA ILE A 69 -12.48 3.72 16.58
C ILE A 69 -11.13 3.68 17.30
N GLU A 70 -10.77 2.52 17.82
CA GLU A 70 -9.59 2.31 18.65
C GLU A 70 -8.29 2.53 17.85
N PRO A 71 -7.39 3.46 18.25
CA PRO A 71 -6.13 3.67 17.57
C PRO A 71 -5.06 2.66 18.00
N TYR A 72 -4.44 1.97 17.05
CA TYR A 72 -3.29 1.10 17.29
C TYR A 72 -2.04 1.71 16.68
N LYS A 73 -1.09 2.08 17.52
CA LYS A 73 0.19 2.65 17.10
C LYS A 73 1.07 1.62 16.41
N ALA A 74 1.86 2.10 15.44
CA ALA A 74 2.88 1.30 14.79
C ALA A 74 3.85 0.66 15.80
N TYR A 75 4.18 -0.62 15.62
CA TYR A 75 5.20 -1.31 16.42
C TYR A 75 6.56 -0.67 16.30
N ILE A 76 6.92 -0.32 15.05
CA ILE A 76 8.13 0.41 14.74
C ILE A 76 7.65 1.62 13.97
N PRO A 77 7.80 2.84 14.52
CA PRO A 77 7.48 4.08 13.81
C PRO A 77 8.18 4.14 12.45
N ILE A 78 7.49 4.66 11.44
CA ILE A 78 8.01 4.69 10.06
C ILE A 78 9.40 5.31 9.96
N PRO A 79 9.71 6.46 10.62
CA PRO A 79 11.05 7.05 10.57
C PRO A 79 12.14 6.09 11.07
N ILE A 80 11.85 5.39 12.17
CA ILE A 80 12.80 4.42 12.76
C ILE A 80 12.96 3.21 11.82
N SER A 81 11.88 2.73 11.23
CA SER A 81 11.91 1.63 10.27
C SER A 81 12.74 1.99 9.04
N CYS A 82 12.53 3.19 8.47
CA CYS A 82 13.27 3.67 7.31
C CYS A 82 14.76 3.83 7.61
N LYS A 83 15.12 4.37 8.80
CA LYS A 83 16.51 4.48 9.24
C LYS A 83 17.18 3.13 9.43
N ARG A 84 16.47 2.14 10.00
CA ARG A 84 17.02 0.82 10.34
C ARG A 84 17.12 -0.10 9.12
N TYR A 85 16.10 -0.16 8.32
CA TYR A 85 15.97 -1.17 7.25
C TYR A 85 16.16 -0.61 5.85
N GLY A 86 15.92 0.67 5.63
CA GLY A 86 15.94 1.33 4.34
C GLY A 86 14.60 1.98 3.99
N GLN A 87 14.61 2.77 2.94
CA GLN A 87 13.45 3.54 2.47
C GLN A 87 12.69 2.81 1.35
N PRO A 88 11.38 3.02 1.20
CA PRO A 88 10.60 2.42 0.13
C PRO A 88 10.94 3.04 -1.24
N PHE A 89 10.84 2.24 -2.33
CA PHE A 89 11.10 2.70 -3.70
C PHE A 89 10.09 2.08 -4.68
N ILE A 90 9.42 2.89 -5.48
CA ILE A 90 8.44 2.57 -6.53
C ILE A 90 7.27 1.70 -6.04
N SER A 91 7.54 0.48 -5.61
CA SER A 91 6.52 -0.46 -5.15
C SER A 91 7.04 -1.38 -4.05
N LYS A 92 6.11 -2.00 -3.32
CA LYS A 92 6.48 -2.95 -2.26
C LYS A 92 7.27 -4.14 -2.83
N LEU A 93 6.87 -4.67 -3.99
CA LEU A 93 7.52 -5.80 -4.66
C LEU A 93 8.95 -5.45 -5.10
N VAL A 94 9.10 -4.33 -5.80
CA VAL A 94 10.42 -3.84 -6.26
C VAL A 94 11.34 -3.63 -5.07
N SER A 95 10.86 -2.97 -4.01
CA SER A 95 11.66 -2.73 -2.81
C SER A 95 12.07 -4.02 -2.09
N GLU A 96 11.23 -5.05 -2.08
CA GLU A 96 11.53 -6.34 -1.48
C GLU A 96 12.65 -7.08 -2.23
N TYR A 97 12.58 -7.08 -3.57
CA TYR A 97 13.60 -7.71 -4.38
C TYR A 97 14.93 -6.96 -4.33
N ILE A 98 14.89 -5.63 -4.41
CA ILE A 98 16.10 -4.81 -4.26
C ILE A 98 16.71 -5.00 -2.86
N GLU A 99 15.92 -4.97 -1.77
CA GLU A 99 16.41 -5.25 -0.41
C GLU A 99 17.16 -6.58 -0.34
N ARG A 100 16.61 -7.62 -0.95
CA ARG A 100 17.22 -8.95 -0.95
C ARG A 100 18.53 -8.97 -1.71
N LEU A 101 18.59 -8.34 -2.88
CA LEU A 101 19.80 -8.23 -3.68
C LEU A 101 20.88 -7.41 -2.96
N GLN A 102 20.54 -6.24 -2.43
CA GLN A 102 21.44 -5.41 -1.62
C GLN A 102 22.00 -6.16 -0.41
N LYS A 103 21.14 -6.87 0.32
CA LYS A 103 21.52 -7.62 1.53
C LYS A 103 22.58 -8.69 1.25
N HIS A 104 22.62 -9.23 0.04
CA HIS A 104 23.53 -10.30 -0.36
C HIS A 104 24.65 -9.81 -1.27
N GLY A 105 24.86 -8.50 -1.39
CA GLY A 105 26.00 -7.91 -2.11
C GLY A 105 25.94 -8.11 -3.61
N PHE A 106 24.73 -8.13 -4.20
CA PHE A 106 24.56 -8.22 -5.65
C PHE A 106 25.17 -7.00 -6.35
N ARG A 107 25.93 -7.23 -7.43
CA ARG A 107 26.71 -6.18 -8.10
C ARG A 107 25.95 -5.43 -9.19
N TRP A 108 24.64 -5.62 -9.30
CA TRP A 108 23.76 -5.01 -10.31
C TRP A 108 24.23 -5.27 -11.74
N GLU A 109 24.72 -6.48 -11.97
CA GLU A 109 25.27 -6.95 -13.22
C GLU A 109 24.23 -7.67 -14.08
N ASP A 110 24.44 -7.71 -15.40
CA ASP A 110 23.65 -8.53 -16.30
C ASP A 110 24.23 -9.95 -16.37
N GLY A 111 23.41 -10.91 -16.76
CA GLY A 111 23.78 -12.33 -16.88
C GLY A 111 22.56 -13.24 -16.90
N SER A 112 22.78 -14.50 -17.19
CA SER A 112 21.75 -15.53 -17.11
C SER A 112 21.35 -15.80 -15.66
N PHE A 113 20.12 -16.31 -15.48
CA PHE A 113 19.66 -16.68 -14.14
C PHE A 113 20.57 -17.72 -13.48
N GLU A 114 21.02 -18.72 -14.24
CA GLU A 114 21.85 -19.81 -13.76
C GLU A 114 23.21 -19.30 -13.25
N GLU A 115 23.87 -18.43 -14.00
CA GLU A 115 25.16 -17.84 -13.62
C GLU A 115 25.03 -16.96 -12.38
N LEU A 116 24.02 -16.11 -12.35
CA LEU A 116 23.78 -15.23 -11.19
C LEU A 116 23.33 -16.02 -9.96
N TYR A 117 22.51 -17.06 -10.15
CA TYR A 117 22.06 -17.88 -9.04
C TYR A 117 23.19 -18.73 -8.44
N ALA A 118 24.14 -19.21 -9.26
CA ALA A 118 25.32 -19.87 -8.74
C ALA A 118 26.17 -18.97 -7.83
N ARG A 119 26.27 -17.66 -8.14
CA ARG A 119 26.99 -16.67 -7.33
C ARG A 119 26.20 -16.15 -6.12
N TYR A 120 24.86 -16.03 -6.24
CA TYR A 120 23.98 -15.46 -5.22
C TYR A 120 22.84 -16.42 -4.84
N PRO A 121 23.11 -17.61 -4.27
CA PRO A 121 22.10 -18.67 -4.10
C PRO A 121 20.98 -18.31 -3.13
N ARG A 122 21.19 -17.31 -2.27
CA ARG A 122 20.16 -16.81 -1.32
C ARG A 122 19.16 -15.82 -1.95
N CYS A 123 19.36 -15.48 -3.23
CA CYS A 123 18.57 -14.46 -3.94
C CYS A 123 17.61 -15.04 -4.99
N LYS A 124 17.30 -16.34 -4.99
CA LYS A 124 16.55 -17.03 -6.06
C LYS A 124 15.34 -16.23 -6.60
N ALA A 125 14.41 -15.84 -5.75
CA ALA A 125 13.21 -15.12 -6.19
C ALA A 125 13.52 -13.72 -6.75
N ALA A 126 14.49 -13.01 -6.15
CA ALA A 126 14.90 -11.69 -6.61
C ALA A 126 15.69 -11.77 -7.93
N LEU A 127 16.48 -12.82 -8.13
CA LEU A 127 17.16 -13.07 -9.39
C LEU A 127 16.19 -13.49 -10.51
N ARG A 128 15.15 -14.28 -10.21
CA ARG A 128 14.09 -14.56 -11.19
C ARG A 128 13.39 -13.27 -11.64
N TRP A 129 13.16 -12.32 -10.73
CA TRP A 129 12.67 -10.99 -11.07
C TRP A 129 13.66 -10.22 -11.94
N TRP A 130 14.93 -10.18 -11.56
CA TRP A 130 16.00 -9.47 -12.26
C TRP A 130 16.27 -9.99 -13.68
N CYS A 131 16.19 -11.31 -13.87
CA CYS A 131 16.40 -11.99 -15.15
C CYS A 131 15.11 -12.21 -15.96
N ASN A 132 13.96 -11.75 -15.50
CA ASN A 132 12.65 -11.93 -16.15
C ASN A 132 12.18 -13.40 -16.26
N GLU A 133 12.49 -14.25 -15.27
CA GLU A 133 12.23 -15.69 -15.26
C GLU A 133 10.86 -16.09 -14.69
N TRP A 134 9.90 -15.17 -14.59
CA TRP A 134 8.53 -15.46 -14.11
C TRP A 134 7.54 -15.68 -15.25
N GLY A 135 7.99 -15.81 -16.52
CA GLY A 135 7.18 -15.87 -17.73
C GLY A 135 7.03 -14.50 -18.39
N GLU A 136 6.83 -14.47 -19.71
CA GLU A 136 6.98 -13.28 -20.56
C GLU A 136 6.12 -12.09 -20.11
N GLU A 137 4.87 -12.32 -19.76
CA GLU A 137 3.92 -11.26 -19.36
C GLU A 137 3.78 -11.11 -17.83
N SER A 138 4.67 -11.75 -17.07
CA SER A 138 4.52 -11.74 -15.61
C SER A 138 4.82 -10.37 -15.02
N ARG A 139 3.86 -9.86 -14.24
CA ARG A 139 4.07 -8.65 -13.43
C ARG A 139 5.22 -8.79 -12.41
N PHE A 140 5.73 -9.99 -12.20
CA PHE A 140 6.86 -10.27 -11.32
C PHE A 140 8.20 -10.15 -12.02
N ASN A 141 8.25 -9.73 -13.28
CA ASN A 141 9.48 -9.43 -14.01
C ASN A 141 9.88 -7.96 -13.82
N ILE A 142 11.20 -7.68 -13.83
CA ILE A 142 11.70 -6.31 -13.71
C ILE A 142 11.28 -5.45 -14.91
N ASN A 143 11.21 -6.05 -16.11
CA ASN A 143 10.81 -5.38 -17.34
C ASN A 143 9.37 -4.87 -17.31
N ASN A 144 8.53 -5.36 -16.40
CA ASN A 144 7.20 -4.77 -16.19
C ASN A 144 7.25 -3.31 -15.69
N THR A 145 8.42 -2.86 -15.25
CA THR A 145 8.73 -1.45 -15.01
C THR A 145 9.80 -1.03 -16.02
N GLU A 146 9.35 -0.41 -17.12
CA GLU A 146 10.21 0.00 -18.24
C GLU A 146 11.47 0.71 -17.75
N TYR A 147 12.63 0.34 -18.30
CA TYR A 147 13.95 0.89 -18.04
C TYR A 147 14.47 0.74 -16.60
N LEU A 148 13.76 0.04 -15.71
CA LEU A 148 14.18 -0.06 -14.30
C LEU A 148 15.49 -0.81 -14.15
N LYS A 149 15.68 -1.92 -14.88
CA LYS A 149 16.93 -2.71 -14.85
C LYS A 149 18.10 -1.86 -15.27
N GLU A 150 17.98 -1.21 -16.42
CA GLU A 150 19.04 -0.35 -16.98
C GLU A 150 19.36 0.82 -16.03
N PHE A 151 18.34 1.45 -15.46
CA PHE A 151 18.51 2.51 -14.48
C PHE A 151 19.31 2.04 -13.26
N ILE A 152 18.96 0.88 -12.67
CA ILE A 152 19.65 0.35 -11.49
C ILE A 152 21.09 -0.08 -11.82
N MET A 153 21.34 -0.61 -13.01
CA MET A 153 22.70 -0.94 -13.44
C MET A 153 23.57 0.30 -13.57
N LEU A 154 23.02 1.41 -14.06
CA LEU A 154 23.73 2.68 -14.25
C LEU A 154 23.89 3.47 -12.94
N TYR A 155 22.86 3.44 -12.11
CA TYR A 155 22.77 4.15 -10.83
C TYR A 155 22.39 3.18 -9.70
N PRO A 156 23.29 2.29 -9.29
CA PRO A 156 23.04 1.38 -8.18
C PRO A 156 22.57 2.13 -6.92
N PRO A 157 21.62 1.60 -6.15
CA PRO A 157 21.14 2.26 -4.95
C PRO A 157 22.26 2.68 -3.98
N GLU A 158 23.30 1.86 -3.87
CA GLU A 158 24.47 2.11 -3.02
C GLU A 158 25.29 3.31 -3.49
N SER A 159 25.36 3.56 -4.79
CA SER A 159 26.13 4.67 -5.38
C SER A 159 25.57 6.04 -4.97
N VAL A 160 24.26 6.10 -4.70
CA VAL A 160 23.57 7.28 -4.19
C VAL A 160 23.30 7.21 -2.68
N GLY A 161 23.87 6.21 -2.02
CA GLY A 161 23.78 6.03 -0.57
C GLY A 161 22.36 5.73 -0.06
N ILE A 162 21.50 5.07 -0.87
CA ILE A 162 20.18 4.64 -0.45
C ILE A 162 20.15 3.14 -0.16
N LYS A 163 19.59 2.78 0.99
CA LYS A 163 19.18 1.44 1.31
C LYS A 163 17.68 1.33 1.08
N ILE A 164 17.27 0.36 0.28
CA ILE A 164 15.87 0.18 -0.11
C ILE A 164 15.25 -0.96 0.70
N SER A 165 14.03 -0.74 1.23
CA SER A 165 13.28 -1.76 1.97
C SER A 165 11.79 -1.42 2.06
N PRO A 166 10.86 -2.40 1.98
CA PRO A 166 9.44 -2.22 2.20
C PRO A 166 9.02 -2.34 3.67
N LYS A 167 9.94 -2.58 4.60
CA LYS A 167 9.65 -2.99 6.00
C LYS A 167 8.91 -1.95 6.83
N CYS A 168 8.89 -0.68 6.41
CA CYS A 168 8.07 0.34 7.07
C CYS A 168 6.58 -0.06 7.10
N CYS A 169 6.05 -0.68 6.03
CA CYS A 169 4.68 -1.17 5.99
C CYS A 169 4.43 -2.34 6.96
N ASP A 170 5.40 -3.22 7.11
CA ASP A 170 5.24 -4.40 7.96
C ASP A 170 5.18 -4.00 9.44
N GLY A 171 6.09 -3.13 9.88
CA GLY A 171 6.12 -2.62 11.26
C GLY A 171 4.95 -1.70 11.60
N ALA A 172 4.46 -0.93 10.63
CA ALA A 172 3.41 0.04 10.86
C ALA A 172 1.98 -0.54 10.79
N LYS A 173 1.75 -1.59 9.98
CA LYS A 173 0.39 -2.09 9.73
C LYS A 173 0.26 -3.61 9.86
N LYS A 174 1.09 -4.38 9.14
CA LYS A 174 0.90 -5.83 9.04
C LYS A 174 1.10 -6.54 10.38
N ASN A 175 2.20 -6.26 11.05
CA ASN A 175 2.52 -6.90 12.34
C ASN A 175 1.54 -6.45 13.44
N VAL A 176 1.07 -5.20 13.38
CA VAL A 176 0.04 -4.68 14.29
C VAL A 176 -1.24 -5.47 14.13
N LEU A 177 -1.73 -5.65 12.88
CA LEU A 177 -2.93 -6.45 12.61
C LEU A 177 -2.83 -7.88 13.14
N HIS A 178 -1.73 -8.58 12.81
CA HIS A 178 -1.53 -9.97 13.27
C HIS A 178 -1.49 -10.10 14.79
N LYS A 179 -0.98 -9.08 15.48
CA LYS A 179 -0.97 -9.08 16.96
C LYS A 179 -2.39 -8.91 17.48
N ILE A 180 -3.12 -7.89 17.01
CA ILE A 180 -4.47 -7.59 17.47
C ILE A 180 -5.39 -8.80 17.29
N ILE A 181 -5.35 -9.43 16.10
CA ILE A 181 -6.13 -10.65 15.82
C ILE A 181 -5.86 -11.73 16.87
N ARG A 182 -4.57 -11.96 17.18
CA ARG A 182 -4.21 -12.99 18.18
C ARG A 182 -4.60 -12.63 19.61
N GLU A 183 -4.39 -11.38 20.02
CA GLU A 183 -4.65 -10.92 21.40
C GLU A 183 -6.14 -10.81 21.68
N ARG A 184 -6.92 -10.28 20.72
CA ARG A 184 -8.36 -10.11 20.85
C ARG A 184 -9.14 -11.34 20.41
N LYS A 185 -8.47 -12.35 19.80
CA LYS A 185 -9.08 -13.58 19.29
C LYS A 185 -10.25 -13.31 18.32
N TYR A 186 -10.05 -12.37 17.41
CA TYR A 186 -11.06 -12.11 16.39
C TYR A 186 -11.20 -13.30 15.45
N ASP A 187 -12.43 -13.63 15.11
CA ASP A 187 -12.80 -14.68 14.15
C ASP A 187 -13.06 -14.11 12.75
N LEU A 188 -13.28 -12.79 12.62
CA LEU A 188 -13.53 -12.13 11.34
C LEU A 188 -12.82 -10.78 11.24
N ASN A 189 -12.04 -10.61 10.17
CA ASN A 189 -11.39 -9.33 9.80
C ASN A 189 -12.11 -8.69 8.62
N ILE A 190 -12.75 -7.55 8.83
CA ILE A 190 -13.50 -6.82 7.82
C ILE A 190 -12.64 -5.68 7.26
N SER A 191 -12.58 -5.52 5.92
CA SER A 191 -11.74 -4.51 5.29
C SER A 191 -12.33 -3.92 4.01
N GLY A 192 -12.01 -2.64 3.73
CA GLY A 192 -12.44 -1.89 2.56
C GLY A 192 -11.61 -2.16 1.29
N ILE A 193 -11.21 -3.40 1.04
CA ILE A 193 -10.44 -3.76 -0.16
C ILE A 193 -11.40 -3.98 -1.34
N ARG A 194 -11.10 -3.34 -2.49
CA ARG A 194 -11.85 -3.53 -3.74
C ARG A 194 -10.99 -4.20 -4.82
N LYS A 195 -11.61 -5.03 -5.66
CA LYS A 195 -10.96 -5.64 -6.82
C LYS A 195 -10.49 -4.57 -7.82
N PHE A 196 -11.29 -3.55 -8.02
CA PHE A 196 -11.05 -2.48 -8.99
C PHE A 196 -10.08 -1.40 -8.54
N GLU A 197 -9.45 -1.54 -7.35
CA GLU A 197 -8.31 -0.68 -6.99
C GLU A 197 -7.06 -0.94 -7.85
N GLY A 198 -7.02 -2.09 -8.53
CA GLY A 198 -5.89 -2.51 -9.34
C GLY A 198 -4.67 -3.00 -8.54
N GLY A 199 -3.55 -3.16 -9.22
CA GLY A 199 -2.27 -3.57 -8.62
C GLY A 199 -2.31 -4.97 -8.00
N ALA A 200 -1.51 -5.20 -6.95
CA ALA A 200 -1.39 -6.49 -6.29
C ALA A 200 -2.71 -6.99 -5.67
N ARG A 201 -3.63 -6.09 -5.30
CA ARG A 201 -4.91 -6.45 -4.66
C ARG A 201 -5.88 -7.12 -5.61
N SER A 202 -5.93 -6.70 -6.89
CA SER A 202 -6.83 -7.26 -7.90
C SER A 202 -6.55 -8.74 -8.20
N THR A 203 -5.33 -9.19 -7.98
CA THR A 203 -4.89 -10.57 -8.25
C THR A 203 -4.69 -11.41 -6.99
N ALA A 204 -4.41 -10.77 -5.85
CA ALA A 204 -4.21 -11.48 -4.58
C ALA A 204 -5.51 -12.03 -3.98
N TYR A 205 -6.65 -11.38 -4.26
CA TYR A 205 -7.94 -11.76 -3.73
C TYR A 205 -8.89 -12.18 -4.83
N LYS A 206 -9.53 -13.34 -4.65
CA LYS A 206 -10.47 -13.93 -5.64
C LYS A 206 -11.93 -13.58 -5.36
N GLY A 207 -12.26 -13.20 -4.12
CA GLY A 207 -13.63 -12.95 -3.70
C GLY A 207 -13.74 -11.98 -2.51
N CYS A 208 -14.99 -11.74 -2.14
CA CYS A 208 -15.29 -10.90 -0.97
C CYS A 208 -15.06 -11.61 0.37
N PHE A 209 -14.92 -12.91 0.38
CA PHE A 209 -14.72 -13.72 1.58
C PHE A 209 -13.61 -14.75 1.35
N ASP A 210 -12.71 -14.89 2.32
CA ASP A 210 -11.68 -15.92 2.37
C ASP A 210 -11.64 -16.51 3.78
N GLU A 211 -11.75 -17.85 3.88
CA GLU A 211 -11.45 -18.57 5.11
C GLU A 211 -9.94 -18.59 5.36
N ASP A 212 -9.52 -18.27 6.57
CA ASP A 212 -8.12 -18.35 7.00
C ASP A 212 -7.98 -19.39 8.13
N LYS A 213 -7.75 -20.64 7.72
CA LYS A 213 -7.61 -21.78 8.65
C LYS A 213 -6.36 -21.70 9.51
N ASP A 214 -5.33 -20.98 9.05
CA ASP A 214 -4.05 -20.87 9.75
C ASP A 214 -4.13 -19.88 10.93
N SER A 215 -4.80 -18.75 10.73
CA SER A 215 -4.98 -17.76 11.81
C SER A 215 -6.28 -17.97 12.61
N GLY A 216 -7.24 -18.70 12.08
CA GLY A 216 -8.58 -18.84 12.63
C GLY A 216 -9.42 -17.56 12.55
N CYS A 217 -8.98 -16.58 11.75
CA CYS A 217 -9.66 -15.30 11.56
C CYS A 217 -9.95 -15.10 10.08
N ASP A 218 -11.18 -15.28 9.68
CA ASP A 218 -11.61 -15.14 8.31
C ASP A 218 -11.52 -13.69 7.81
N ASN A 219 -11.48 -13.52 6.49
CA ASN A 219 -11.41 -12.19 5.88
C ASN A 219 -12.67 -11.88 5.08
N TYR A 220 -13.29 -10.75 5.36
CA TYR A 220 -14.46 -10.27 4.64
C TYR A 220 -14.25 -8.86 4.07
N ARG A 221 -14.66 -8.66 2.82
CA ARG A 221 -14.52 -7.42 2.06
C ARG A 221 -15.87 -7.02 1.48
N PRO A 222 -16.70 -6.29 2.24
CA PRO A 222 -18.07 -5.95 1.84
C PRO A 222 -18.16 -5.23 0.48
N VAL A 223 -17.16 -4.41 0.19
CA VAL A 223 -17.10 -3.56 -1.03
C VAL A 223 -16.25 -4.15 -2.14
N PHE A 224 -15.89 -5.43 -2.08
CA PHE A 224 -14.92 -6.05 -3.00
C PHE A 224 -15.26 -5.85 -4.49
N TRP A 225 -16.52 -5.94 -4.84
CA TRP A 225 -17.00 -5.81 -6.22
C TRP A 225 -17.46 -4.39 -6.59
N TYR A 226 -17.32 -3.40 -5.69
CA TYR A 226 -17.74 -2.03 -5.96
C TYR A 226 -16.78 -1.38 -6.96
N MET A 227 -17.35 -0.88 -8.07
CA MET A 227 -16.67 0.05 -8.98
C MET A 227 -16.69 1.46 -8.40
N ALA A 228 -16.04 2.42 -9.06
CA ALA A 228 -16.03 3.81 -8.61
C ALA A 228 -17.45 4.39 -8.59
N GLU A 229 -18.23 4.15 -9.66
CA GLU A 229 -19.61 4.61 -9.82
C GLU A 229 -20.52 4.03 -8.74
N THR A 230 -20.36 2.74 -8.41
CA THR A 230 -21.14 2.07 -7.35
C THR A 230 -20.87 2.70 -5.99
N LYS A 231 -19.60 3.05 -5.73
CA LYS A 231 -19.18 3.72 -4.50
C LYS A 231 -19.77 5.13 -4.41
N ASP A 232 -19.71 5.90 -5.49
CA ASP A 232 -20.23 7.25 -5.53
C ASP A 232 -21.76 7.27 -5.39
N LEU A 233 -22.43 6.28 -5.99
CA LEU A 233 -23.86 6.09 -5.81
C LEU A 233 -24.19 5.75 -4.35
N TYR A 234 -23.46 4.82 -3.75
CA TYR A 234 -23.61 4.45 -2.34
C TYR A 234 -23.47 5.67 -1.43
N ASN A 235 -22.40 6.44 -1.61
CA ASN A 235 -22.14 7.65 -0.82
C ASN A 235 -23.29 8.65 -0.90
N ARG A 236 -23.82 8.89 -2.11
CA ARG A 236 -24.98 9.79 -2.31
C ARG A 236 -26.26 9.25 -1.68
N CYS A 237 -26.57 7.97 -1.87
CA CYS A 237 -27.81 7.37 -1.38
C CYS A 237 -27.86 7.26 0.15
N PHE A 238 -26.71 7.06 0.79
CA PHE A 238 -26.64 6.82 2.24
C PHE A 238 -25.97 7.96 3.01
N GLY A 239 -25.64 9.07 2.34
CA GLY A 239 -25.05 10.24 2.99
C GLY A 239 -23.67 9.94 3.61
N VAL A 240 -22.88 9.02 3.00
CA VAL A 240 -21.52 8.73 3.45
C VAL A 240 -20.60 9.84 2.98
N THR A 241 -19.93 10.48 3.91
CA THR A 241 -18.93 11.52 3.66
C THR A 241 -17.53 10.94 3.73
N ASN A 242 -16.60 11.53 2.97
CA ASN A 242 -15.19 11.17 3.01
C ASN A 242 -14.37 12.31 3.62
N SER A 243 -13.16 12.01 4.09
CA SER A 243 -12.29 13.03 4.67
C SER A 243 -11.93 14.13 3.66
N ASP A 244 -11.54 15.31 4.16
CA ASP A 244 -11.04 16.43 3.37
C ASP A 244 -9.88 16.06 2.43
N CYS A 245 -9.19 14.96 2.72
CA CYS A 245 -8.16 14.42 1.83
C CYS A 245 -8.68 14.21 0.41
N TYR A 246 -9.94 13.78 0.25
CA TYR A 246 -10.55 13.52 -1.06
C TYR A 246 -11.14 14.79 -1.68
N GLY A 247 -12.00 15.50 -0.95
CA GLY A 247 -12.69 16.67 -1.47
C GLY A 247 -11.79 17.89 -1.57
N ARG A 248 -11.20 18.30 -0.45
CA ARG A 248 -10.43 19.55 -0.35
C ARG A 248 -9.00 19.42 -0.85
N TYR A 249 -8.32 18.30 -0.54
CA TYR A 249 -6.92 18.10 -0.97
C TYR A 249 -6.83 17.49 -2.36
N GLY A 250 -7.91 16.94 -2.90
CA GLY A 250 -7.97 16.35 -4.24
C GLY A 250 -7.24 15.01 -4.37
N LEU A 251 -6.96 14.33 -3.26
CA LEU A 251 -6.26 13.05 -3.29
C LEU A 251 -7.19 11.93 -3.76
N LYS A 252 -6.69 11.05 -4.62
CA LYS A 252 -7.46 9.89 -5.11
C LYS A 252 -7.48 8.72 -4.14
N ARG A 253 -6.50 8.67 -3.25
CA ARG A 253 -6.39 7.64 -2.19
C ARG A 253 -5.60 8.19 -1.02
N THR A 254 -5.83 7.64 0.15
CA THR A 254 -5.08 7.93 1.36
C THR A 254 -4.33 6.69 1.85
N GLY A 255 -3.28 6.92 2.60
CA GLY A 255 -2.45 5.90 3.22
C GLY A 255 -1.54 6.58 4.24
N CYS A 256 -0.32 6.08 4.46
CA CYS A 256 0.70 6.90 5.12
C CYS A 256 0.98 8.12 4.24
N ALA A 257 0.93 9.32 4.80
CA ALA A 257 1.13 10.55 4.05
C ALA A 257 2.51 10.56 3.35
N GLY A 258 2.52 10.99 2.10
CA GLY A 258 3.74 11.08 1.29
C GLY A 258 4.44 9.74 1.03
N CYS A 259 3.73 8.62 1.11
CA CYS A 259 4.33 7.30 0.90
C CYS A 259 4.96 7.18 -0.50
N PRO A 260 6.28 6.89 -0.63
CA PRO A 260 6.95 6.75 -1.93
C PRO A 260 6.44 5.60 -2.81
N PHE A 261 5.63 4.68 -2.27
CA PHE A 261 4.91 3.69 -3.07
C PHE A 261 3.72 4.27 -3.84
N GLY A 262 3.34 5.50 -3.57
CA GLY A 262 2.31 6.22 -4.32
C GLY A 262 2.86 6.66 -5.68
N GLN A 263 2.23 6.21 -6.78
CA GLN A 263 2.62 6.66 -8.13
C GLN A 263 2.50 8.18 -8.31
N LYS A 264 1.72 8.82 -7.46
CA LYS A 264 1.40 10.26 -7.48
C LYS A 264 1.88 10.98 -6.24
N PHE A 265 3.00 10.55 -5.66
CA PHE A 265 3.51 11.13 -4.42
C PHE A 265 3.82 12.64 -4.56
N GLU A 266 4.17 13.12 -5.77
CA GLU A 266 4.37 14.56 -6.01
C GLU A 266 3.06 15.35 -5.85
N GLU A 267 1.93 14.83 -6.34
CA GLU A 267 0.62 15.46 -6.12
C GLU A 267 0.28 15.50 -4.62
N GLU A 268 0.56 14.40 -3.91
CA GLU A 268 0.39 14.32 -2.46
C GLU A 268 1.31 15.33 -1.71
N LEU A 269 2.58 15.46 -2.10
CA LEU A 269 3.51 16.43 -1.53
C LEU A 269 3.03 17.87 -1.74
N ASN A 270 2.53 18.21 -2.94
CA ASN A 270 1.98 19.52 -3.24
C ASN A 270 0.73 19.84 -2.39
N ALA A 271 -0.16 18.86 -2.24
CA ALA A 271 -1.33 18.99 -1.37
C ALA A 271 -0.91 19.21 0.11
N MET A 272 0.04 18.42 0.61
CA MET A 272 0.56 18.59 1.97
C MET A 272 1.25 19.93 2.18
N LYS A 273 2.04 20.39 1.22
CA LYS A 273 2.69 21.71 1.28
C LYS A 273 1.66 22.82 1.49
N LYS A 274 0.51 22.71 0.83
CA LYS A 274 -0.59 23.68 0.90
C LYS A 274 -1.43 23.57 2.18
N TYR A 275 -1.78 22.37 2.59
CA TYR A 275 -2.80 22.14 3.62
C TYR A 275 -2.24 21.64 4.95
N GLU A 276 -1.08 20.97 4.95
CA GLU A 276 -0.45 20.36 6.13
C GLU A 276 1.07 20.53 6.12
N PRO A 277 1.60 21.78 6.21
CA PRO A 277 3.03 22.08 6.01
C PRO A 277 3.96 21.40 7.01
N ILE A 278 3.51 21.15 8.23
CA ILE A 278 4.29 20.40 9.24
C ILE A 278 4.48 18.96 8.79
N LEU A 279 3.43 18.32 8.33
CA LEU A 279 3.49 16.95 7.80
C LEU A 279 4.33 16.87 6.53
N TYR A 280 4.24 17.87 5.64
CA TYR A 280 5.10 18.01 4.47
C TYR A 280 6.58 18.01 4.83
N THR A 281 6.97 18.80 5.84
CA THR A 281 8.36 18.84 6.33
C THR A 281 8.79 17.50 6.90
N ALA A 282 7.93 16.86 7.69
CA ALA A 282 8.21 15.57 8.30
C ALA A 282 8.44 14.46 7.25
N VAL A 283 7.57 14.34 6.25
CA VAL A 283 7.69 13.30 5.22
C VAL A 283 8.91 13.52 4.32
N ASN A 284 9.26 14.78 4.00
CA ASN A 284 10.47 15.07 3.24
C ASN A 284 11.73 14.67 4.02
N ASN A 285 11.78 14.90 5.33
CA ASN A 285 12.91 14.46 6.16
C ASN A 285 13.01 12.93 6.28
N ILE A 286 11.88 12.22 6.21
CA ILE A 286 11.85 10.76 6.34
C ILE A 286 12.20 10.06 5.02
N PHE A 287 11.69 10.57 3.90
CA PHE A 287 11.74 9.92 2.59
C PHE A 287 12.62 10.66 1.56
N ASP A 288 13.47 11.56 2.00
CA ASP A 288 14.35 12.41 1.17
C ASP A 288 15.06 11.63 0.06
N LYS A 289 15.77 10.56 0.44
CA LYS A 289 16.53 9.71 -0.50
C LYS A 289 15.63 8.93 -1.42
N SER A 290 14.49 8.44 -0.91
CA SER A 290 13.51 7.73 -1.73
C SER A 290 12.90 8.65 -2.79
N TYR A 291 12.53 9.88 -2.42
CA TYR A 291 12.02 10.86 -3.37
C TYR A 291 13.08 11.24 -4.41
N MET A 292 14.31 11.51 -3.96
CA MET A 292 15.43 11.80 -4.86
C MET A 292 15.62 10.66 -5.87
N TYR A 293 15.74 9.43 -5.41
CA TYR A 293 16.00 8.28 -6.28
C TYR A 293 14.84 7.98 -7.23
N THR A 294 13.60 8.19 -6.77
CA THR A 294 12.42 8.04 -7.64
C THR A 294 12.37 9.13 -8.72
N ARG A 295 12.74 10.38 -8.39
CA ARG A 295 12.86 11.46 -9.39
C ARG A 295 13.93 11.16 -10.42
N MET A 296 15.12 10.72 -9.98
CA MET A 296 16.20 10.28 -10.88
C MET A 296 15.71 9.20 -11.87
N PHE A 297 14.99 8.18 -11.37
CA PHE A 297 14.41 7.17 -12.22
C PHE A 297 13.37 7.72 -13.20
N ASN A 298 12.49 8.58 -12.74
CA ASN A 298 11.47 9.18 -13.60
C ASN A 298 12.07 10.04 -14.71
N ASP A 299 13.13 10.79 -14.42
CA ASP A 299 13.83 11.62 -15.41
C ASP A 299 14.61 10.75 -16.40
N PHE A 300 15.30 9.73 -15.93
CA PHE A 300 15.94 8.72 -16.80
C PHE A 300 14.94 8.09 -17.78
N ARG A 301 13.77 7.69 -17.28
CA ARG A 301 12.71 7.10 -18.11
C ARG A 301 12.16 8.07 -19.16
N LYS A 302 12.04 9.37 -18.83
CA LYS A 302 11.60 10.39 -19.79
C LYS A 302 12.62 10.55 -20.93
N VAL A 303 13.91 10.62 -20.59
CA VAL A 303 14.99 10.71 -21.60
C VAL A 303 14.98 9.51 -22.53
N LYS A 304 14.92 8.29 -21.98
CA LYS A 304 14.87 7.06 -22.79
C LYS A 304 13.66 7.02 -23.76
N LYS A 305 12.49 7.42 -23.29
CA LYS A 305 11.31 7.48 -24.16
C LYS A 305 11.42 8.53 -25.26
N ALA A 306 12.04 9.65 -25.00
CA ALA A 306 12.30 10.68 -26.01
C ALA A 306 13.27 10.17 -27.09
N ASP A 307 14.37 9.54 -26.67
CA ASP A 307 15.36 8.95 -27.59
C ASP A 307 14.77 7.86 -28.50
N GLU A 308 13.87 7.02 -27.96
CA GLU A 308 13.18 6.00 -28.75
C GLU A 308 12.18 6.60 -29.75
N SER A 309 11.51 7.68 -29.37
CA SER A 309 10.59 8.39 -30.25
C SER A 309 11.30 9.00 -31.45
N LEU A 310 12.43 9.68 -31.22
CA LEU A 310 13.28 10.24 -32.28
C LEU A 310 13.79 9.14 -33.23
N LYS A 311 14.27 8.01 -32.70
CA LYS A 311 14.74 6.89 -33.54
C LYS A 311 13.65 6.23 -34.37
N ARG A 312 12.39 6.37 -34.00
CA ARG A 312 11.25 5.88 -34.81
C ARG A 312 10.89 6.86 -35.94
N GLU A 313 10.99 8.17 -35.69
CA GLU A 313 10.76 9.21 -36.69
C GLU A 313 11.86 9.17 -37.78
N ASP A 314 13.11 8.95 -37.41
CA ASP A 314 14.23 8.82 -38.36
C ASP A 314 14.17 7.56 -39.26
N LYS A 315 13.29 6.58 -38.94
CA LYS A 315 13.11 5.35 -39.69
C LYS A 315 11.88 5.35 -40.61
N MET A 316 11.06 6.38 -40.56
CA MET A 316 9.90 6.57 -41.43
C MET A 316 10.23 7.51 -42.58
#